data_fc7080676a240731279f4a54b8c31b0d
#
_entry.id   fc7080676a240731279f4a54b8c31b0d
#
_cell.length_a   1.000
_cell.length_b   1.000
_cell.length_c   1.000
_cell.angle_alpha   90.00
_cell.angle_beta   90.00
_cell.angle_gamma   90.00
#
_symmetry.space_group_name_H-M   'P 1'
#
loop_
_entity.id
_entity.type
_entity.pdbx_description
1 polymer ?
#
loop_
_entity_poly.entity_id
_entity_poly.type
_entity_poly.pdbx_seq_one_letter_code
_entity_poly.pdbx_strand_id
1 'polypeptide(L)'
;MHKVIKRTIKYTGGILLLLVIVLAGGISYLYFSADMMTPPKEPDIIMVKVPYADTTALVPAEVLYKDTLDLRYYADNFMRRSESGLWELFVRGDALERGDAIGKLSADLLHHQEKVFVDQIREIIPSDSYLKFLRFFIVLFNRNLGENVPEEYREEIYGISLSCTHDYDFIGTPYERQLNYHAAHDLGHTMQDYMLVGCSSFATWGTQSADSSLLIGRNFDFYVGDAFAENKQVTFCAPSKGYKFASIGWPGMIGILSGMNEAGLTVTINAAKSAMPTSSATPISILTREILQYASTIDEAFAIAQKRKTFVSESILIGSAKDGRAAIIEKSPEKTVLFNGKEKDRIICTNHYQSDAFAKDERNMENIRTSDSPYRYARLEELISENQPMNPVKAASILRNHKGRQNADLGLANEMAINQFIAHHSVIFQPEKQLMWVSTSPWQCGKYVAYDLNLIFKKAIAL
;
A
#
# COMPACT_ATOMS: atom_id res chain seq x y z
N MET A 1 -1.19 20.59 63.36
CA MET A 1 -0.45 20.07 62.19
C MET A 1 -1.03 18.77 61.67
N HIS A 2 -1.18 17.71 62.43
CA HIS A 2 -1.65 16.38 61.97
C HIS A 2 -3.08 16.36 61.34
N LYS A 3 -4.04 17.15 61.88
CA LYS A 3 -5.41 17.24 61.32
C LYS A 3 -5.48 17.99 59.98
N VAL A 4 -4.60 18.98 59.75
CA VAL A 4 -4.54 19.75 58.51
C VAL A 4 -3.95 18.85 57.42
N ILE A 5 -2.86 18.14 57.70
CA ILE A 5 -2.22 17.21 56.76
C ILE A 5 -3.20 16.08 56.32
N LYS A 6 -3.93 15.48 57.26
CA LYS A 6 -4.96 14.48 56.94
C LYS A 6 -6.09 15.03 56.07
N ARG A 7 -6.51 16.26 56.27
CA ARG A 7 -7.52 16.94 55.45
C ARG A 7 -7.00 17.22 54.05
N THR A 8 -5.79 17.74 53.92
CA THR A 8 -5.15 18.00 52.61
C THR A 8 -5.00 16.73 51.82
N ILE A 9 -4.50 15.63 52.40
CA ILE A 9 -4.38 14.30 51.72
C ILE A 9 -5.74 13.80 51.29
N LYS A 10 -6.80 13.97 52.09
CA LYS A 10 -8.16 13.55 51.72
C LYS A 10 -8.73 14.36 50.55
N TYR A 11 -8.50 15.66 50.48
CA TYR A 11 -8.96 16.53 49.41
C TYR A 11 -8.13 16.31 48.12
N THR A 12 -6.81 16.19 48.23
CA THR A 12 -5.96 15.87 47.04
C THR A 12 -6.26 14.49 46.52
N GLY A 13 -6.49 13.48 47.36
CA GLY A 13 -6.92 12.15 46.94
C GLY A 13 -8.30 12.15 46.26
N GLY A 14 -9.26 12.93 46.79
CA GLY A 14 -10.57 13.11 46.18
C GLY A 14 -10.52 13.80 44.81
N ILE A 15 -9.70 14.83 44.67
CA ILE A 15 -9.49 15.52 43.39
C ILE A 15 -8.82 14.58 42.37
N LEU A 16 -7.81 13.84 42.79
CA LEU A 16 -7.15 12.86 41.91
C LEU A 16 -8.10 11.78 41.45
N LEU A 17 -8.93 11.24 42.35
CA LEU A 17 -9.94 10.24 42.00
C LEU A 17 -10.99 10.81 41.03
N LEU A 18 -11.44 12.05 41.24
CA LEU A 18 -12.37 12.72 40.33
C LEU A 18 -11.75 12.89 38.94
N LEU A 19 -10.50 13.32 38.84
CA LEU A 19 -9.76 13.44 37.61
C LEU A 19 -9.65 12.09 36.87
N VAL A 20 -9.36 11.01 37.59
CA VAL A 20 -9.31 9.64 37.02
C VAL A 20 -10.69 9.23 36.50
N ILE A 21 -11.76 9.51 37.25
CA ILE A 21 -13.14 9.18 36.82
C ILE A 21 -13.53 9.97 35.56
N VAL A 22 -13.22 11.28 35.54
CA VAL A 22 -13.50 12.14 34.36
C VAL A 22 -12.69 11.67 33.15
N LEU A 23 -11.42 11.34 33.35
CA LEU A 23 -10.57 10.82 32.29
C LEU A 23 -11.07 9.46 31.77
N ALA A 24 -11.38 8.54 32.67
CA ALA A 24 -11.93 7.24 32.32
C ALA A 24 -13.30 7.35 31.61
N GLY A 25 -14.17 8.25 32.08
CA GLY A 25 -15.45 8.55 31.44
C GLY A 25 -15.27 9.15 30.04
N GLY A 26 -14.34 10.08 29.89
CA GLY A 26 -13.99 10.68 28.59
C GLY A 26 -13.43 9.66 27.61
N ILE A 27 -12.51 8.82 28.05
CA ILE A 27 -11.95 7.72 27.23
C ILE A 27 -13.04 6.73 26.84
N SER A 28 -13.90 6.33 27.80
CA SER A 28 -15.03 5.43 27.52
C SER A 28 -16.00 6.04 26.52
N TYR A 29 -16.34 7.32 26.68
CA TYR A 29 -17.18 8.02 25.72
C TYR A 29 -16.56 8.03 24.31
N LEU A 30 -15.29 8.38 24.19
CA LEU A 30 -14.57 8.39 22.91
C LEU A 30 -14.53 6.98 22.28
N TYR A 31 -14.37 5.95 23.08
CA TYR A 31 -14.35 4.56 22.62
C TYR A 31 -15.72 4.10 22.09
N PHE A 32 -16.79 4.33 22.87
CA PHE A 32 -18.14 3.89 22.50
C PHE A 32 -18.82 4.79 21.47
N SER A 33 -18.38 6.05 21.30
CA SER A 33 -18.84 6.96 20.24
C SER A 33 -17.97 6.87 18.97
N ALA A 34 -16.94 6.02 18.95
CA ALA A 34 -16.11 5.82 17.78
C ALA A 34 -16.93 5.12 16.68
N ASP A 35 -17.27 5.85 15.63
CA ASP A 35 -18.01 5.36 14.45
C ASP A 35 -17.06 5.21 13.25
N MET A 36 -15.87 4.65 13.48
CA MET A 36 -14.89 4.51 12.42
C MET A 36 -15.17 3.31 11.49
N MET A 37 -16.08 2.44 11.89
CA MET A 37 -16.27 1.10 11.36
C MET A 37 -17.69 0.83 10.88
N THR A 38 -18.54 1.87 10.77
CA THR A 38 -19.86 1.68 10.16
C THR A 38 -19.67 1.40 8.67
N PRO A 39 -20.10 0.22 8.17
CA PRO A 39 -20.09 -0.08 6.75
C PRO A 39 -20.86 1.01 5.99
N PRO A 40 -20.48 1.32 4.75
CA PRO A 40 -21.31 2.14 3.89
C PRO A 40 -22.70 1.51 3.82
N LYS A 41 -23.76 2.32 3.76
CA LYS A 41 -25.11 1.81 3.50
C LYS A 41 -25.04 1.01 2.21
N GLU A 42 -25.56 -0.22 2.26
CA GLU A 42 -25.76 -0.96 1.01
C GLU A 42 -26.51 -0.02 0.07
N PRO A 43 -25.96 0.27 -1.12
CA PRO A 43 -26.73 1.01 -2.10
C PRO A 43 -28.03 0.21 -2.27
N ASP A 44 -29.17 0.89 -2.25
CA ASP A 44 -30.43 0.25 -2.60
C ASP A 44 -30.18 -0.46 -3.92
N ILE A 45 -30.07 -1.78 -3.88
CA ILE A 45 -29.88 -2.60 -5.07
C ILE A 45 -31.20 -2.45 -5.82
N ILE A 46 -31.30 -1.38 -6.60
CA ILE A 46 -32.31 -1.27 -7.64
C ILE A 46 -31.89 -2.36 -8.61
N MET A 47 -32.52 -3.53 -8.45
CA MET A 47 -32.54 -4.54 -9.50
C MET A 47 -33.16 -3.86 -10.71
N VAL A 48 -32.34 -3.16 -11.48
CA VAL A 48 -32.74 -2.71 -12.80
C VAL A 48 -32.97 -3.99 -13.55
N LYS A 49 -34.24 -4.38 -13.69
CA LYS A 49 -34.66 -5.37 -14.69
C LYS A 49 -34.23 -4.79 -16.02
N VAL A 50 -33.04 -5.19 -16.48
CA VAL A 50 -32.62 -4.91 -17.84
C VAL A 50 -33.67 -5.59 -18.73
N PRO A 51 -34.38 -4.86 -19.61
CA PRO A 51 -35.50 -5.41 -20.38
C PRO A 51 -35.08 -6.47 -21.40
N TYR A 52 -33.83 -6.86 -21.46
CA TYR A 52 -33.24 -7.90 -22.30
C TYR A 52 -32.27 -8.76 -21.50
N ALA A 53 -32.77 -9.46 -20.50
CA ALA A 53 -32.09 -10.64 -20.05
C ALA A 53 -32.52 -11.79 -20.96
N ASP A 54 -31.69 -12.14 -21.90
CA ASP A 54 -31.67 -13.50 -22.39
C ASP A 54 -31.40 -14.38 -21.16
N THR A 55 -32.43 -15.07 -20.70
CA THR A 55 -32.41 -15.88 -19.47
C THR A 55 -31.42 -17.05 -19.56
N THR A 56 -30.81 -17.27 -20.73
CA THR A 56 -29.71 -18.23 -20.95
C THR A 56 -28.34 -17.66 -20.57
N ALA A 57 -28.20 -16.36 -20.34
CA ALA A 57 -26.94 -15.69 -20.00
C ALA A 57 -26.85 -15.25 -18.53
N LEU A 58 -27.77 -15.64 -17.66
CA LEU A 58 -27.60 -15.53 -16.21
C LEU A 58 -26.56 -16.58 -15.80
N VAL A 59 -25.29 -16.20 -15.90
CA VAL A 59 -24.23 -16.90 -15.16
C VAL A 59 -24.64 -16.81 -13.68
N PRO A 60 -24.83 -17.96 -12.99
CA PRO A 60 -25.12 -17.93 -11.57
C PRO A 60 -24.06 -17.07 -10.88
N ALA A 61 -24.45 -16.33 -9.82
CA ALA A 61 -23.53 -15.55 -9.00
C ALA A 61 -22.57 -16.47 -8.19
N GLU A 62 -22.11 -17.54 -8.82
CA GLU A 62 -21.20 -18.53 -8.27
C GLU A 62 -19.86 -18.44 -8.98
N VAL A 63 -18.79 -18.61 -8.23
CA VAL A 63 -17.44 -18.67 -8.79
C VAL A 63 -17.31 -19.93 -9.62
N LEU A 64 -17.04 -19.77 -10.90
CA LEU A 64 -16.80 -20.88 -11.83
C LEU A 64 -15.30 -21.19 -11.87
N TYR A 65 -14.95 -22.45 -11.62
CA TYR A 65 -13.58 -22.96 -11.72
C TYR A 65 -13.41 -23.74 -13.01
N LYS A 66 -12.28 -23.52 -13.68
CA LYS A 66 -11.81 -24.38 -14.77
C LYS A 66 -10.51 -25.06 -14.36
N ASP A 67 -10.39 -26.35 -14.60
CA ASP A 67 -9.31 -27.23 -14.11
C ASP A 67 -7.89 -26.89 -14.60
N THR A 68 -7.76 -26.00 -15.56
CA THR A 68 -6.46 -25.57 -16.07
C THR A 68 -6.07 -24.20 -15.50
N LEU A 69 -5.03 -24.14 -14.66
CA LEU A 69 -4.37 -22.92 -14.16
C LEU A 69 -5.16 -22.12 -13.11
N ASP A 70 -5.94 -22.76 -12.23
CA ASP A 70 -6.72 -22.03 -11.20
C ASP A 70 -7.51 -20.85 -11.79
N LEU A 71 -8.16 -21.05 -12.92
CA LEU A 71 -8.93 -20.02 -13.58
C LEU A 71 -10.34 -19.94 -12.99
N ARG A 72 -10.67 -18.77 -12.43
CA ARG A 72 -11.92 -18.50 -11.72
C ARG A 72 -12.65 -17.36 -12.43
N TYR A 73 -13.97 -17.45 -12.53
CA TYR A 73 -14.82 -16.41 -13.09
C TYR A 73 -15.93 -16.02 -12.12
N TYR A 74 -16.23 -14.74 -12.06
CA TYR A 74 -17.38 -14.19 -11.34
C TYR A 74 -17.92 -13.00 -12.12
N ALA A 75 -19.13 -13.10 -12.64
CA ALA A 75 -19.66 -12.17 -13.64
C ALA A 75 -18.63 -11.91 -14.75
N ASP A 76 -18.36 -10.66 -15.07
CA ASP A 76 -17.38 -10.25 -16.08
C ASP A 76 -15.94 -10.13 -15.53
N ASN A 77 -15.69 -10.69 -14.37
CA ASN A 77 -14.39 -10.64 -13.70
C ASN A 77 -13.75 -12.02 -13.68
N PHE A 78 -12.42 -12.05 -13.63
CA PHE A 78 -11.71 -13.32 -13.52
C PHE A 78 -10.45 -13.20 -12.68
N MET A 79 -10.02 -14.33 -12.16
CA MET A 79 -8.74 -14.52 -11.49
C MET A 79 -8.09 -15.80 -11.99
N ARG A 80 -6.79 -15.79 -12.14
CA ARG A 80 -6.02 -16.97 -12.49
C ARG A 80 -4.65 -16.97 -11.87
N ARG A 81 -4.08 -18.14 -11.69
CA ARG A 81 -2.66 -18.30 -11.42
C ARG A 81 -1.91 -18.45 -12.73
N SER A 82 -0.99 -17.55 -13.03
CA SER A 82 -0.17 -17.63 -14.24
C SER A 82 0.87 -18.75 -14.13
N GLU A 83 1.43 -19.19 -15.28
CA GLU A 83 2.53 -20.17 -15.32
C GLU A 83 3.76 -19.71 -14.53
N SER A 84 3.91 -18.41 -14.32
CA SER A 84 4.98 -17.81 -13.52
C SER A 84 4.76 -17.93 -12.01
N GLY A 85 3.57 -18.37 -11.57
CA GLY A 85 3.14 -18.46 -10.18
C GLY A 85 2.52 -17.19 -9.63
N LEU A 86 2.47 -16.08 -10.38
CA LEU A 86 1.78 -14.86 -9.98
C LEU A 86 0.26 -15.06 -10.11
N TRP A 87 -0.50 -14.53 -9.16
CA TRP A 87 -1.94 -14.39 -9.30
C TRP A 87 -2.26 -13.16 -10.15
N GLU A 88 -3.15 -13.32 -11.10
CA GLU A 88 -3.61 -12.28 -12.00
C GLU A 88 -5.12 -12.10 -11.81
N LEU A 89 -5.53 -10.95 -11.28
CA LEU A 89 -6.91 -10.59 -11.00
C LEU A 89 -7.34 -9.48 -11.96
N PHE A 90 -8.41 -9.70 -12.71
CA PHE A 90 -9.06 -8.68 -13.51
C PHE A 90 -10.44 -8.35 -12.93
N VAL A 91 -10.65 -7.06 -12.59
CA VAL A 91 -11.93 -6.56 -12.04
C VAL A 91 -12.38 -5.28 -12.72
N ARG A 92 -13.70 -5.12 -12.87
CA ARG A 92 -14.34 -3.96 -13.50
C ARG A 92 -15.67 -3.64 -12.84
N GLY A 93 -16.23 -2.47 -13.15
CA GLY A 93 -17.54 -2.03 -12.67
C GLY A 93 -17.46 -0.99 -11.58
N ASP A 94 -18.57 -0.81 -10.86
CA ASP A 94 -18.65 0.10 -9.73
C ASP A 94 -17.93 -0.44 -8.49
N ALA A 95 -17.72 0.40 -7.51
CA ALA A 95 -16.86 0.09 -6.37
C ALA A 95 -17.32 -1.16 -5.60
N LEU A 96 -18.61 -1.24 -5.26
CA LEU A 96 -19.15 -2.40 -4.55
C LEU A 96 -19.07 -3.68 -5.39
N GLU A 97 -19.37 -3.59 -6.69
CA GLU A 97 -19.29 -4.72 -7.62
C GLU A 97 -17.85 -5.24 -7.72
N ARG A 98 -16.87 -4.33 -7.85
CA ARG A 98 -15.45 -4.71 -7.84
C ARG A 98 -15.04 -5.39 -6.53
N GLY A 99 -15.47 -4.81 -5.40
CA GLY A 99 -15.19 -5.36 -4.08
C GLY A 99 -15.76 -6.77 -3.89
N ASP A 100 -17.02 -6.99 -4.28
CA ASP A 100 -17.65 -8.33 -4.24
C ASP A 100 -16.93 -9.31 -5.15
N ALA A 101 -16.57 -8.89 -6.36
CA ALA A 101 -15.80 -9.73 -7.30
C ALA A 101 -14.40 -10.10 -6.73
N ILE A 102 -13.67 -9.14 -6.17
CA ILE A 102 -12.38 -9.40 -5.51
C ILE A 102 -12.58 -10.42 -4.38
N GLY A 103 -13.57 -10.19 -3.52
CA GLY A 103 -13.87 -11.08 -2.41
C GLY A 103 -14.18 -12.51 -2.85
N LYS A 104 -15.10 -12.66 -3.81
CA LYS A 104 -15.54 -13.96 -4.33
C LYS A 104 -14.43 -14.73 -5.04
N LEU A 105 -13.66 -14.05 -5.90
CA LEU A 105 -12.60 -14.68 -6.68
C LEU A 105 -11.38 -15.08 -5.84
N SER A 106 -11.12 -14.36 -4.75
CA SER A 106 -9.91 -14.55 -3.93
C SER A 106 -10.19 -15.01 -2.49
N ALA A 107 -11.37 -15.53 -2.17
CA ALA A 107 -11.79 -15.86 -0.80
C ALA A 107 -10.79 -16.74 -0.03
N ASP A 108 -10.27 -17.80 -0.66
CA ASP A 108 -9.26 -18.70 -0.08
C ASP A 108 -7.92 -17.98 0.17
N LEU A 109 -7.53 -17.11 -0.75
CA LEU A 109 -6.29 -16.32 -0.65
C LEU A 109 -6.42 -15.20 0.40
N LEU A 110 -7.61 -14.58 0.51
CA LEU A 110 -7.93 -13.63 1.58
C LEU A 110 -7.80 -14.28 2.95
N HIS A 111 -8.41 -15.46 3.11
CA HIS A 111 -8.32 -16.21 4.36
C HIS A 111 -6.87 -16.59 4.70
N HIS A 112 -6.11 -17.07 3.71
CA HIS A 112 -4.69 -17.39 3.89
C HIS A 112 -3.88 -16.14 4.28
N GLN A 113 -4.08 -15.02 3.59
CA GLN A 113 -3.37 -13.76 3.84
C GLN A 113 -3.67 -13.23 5.26
N GLU A 114 -4.94 -13.27 5.67
CA GLU A 114 -5.37 -12.87 7.00
C GLU A 114 -4.77 -13.76 8.08
N LYS A 115 -4.77 -15.10 7.85
CA LYS A 115 -4.14 -16.05 8.76
C LYS A 115 -2.65 -15.76 8.95
N VAL A 116 -1.90 -15.60 7.87
CA VAL A 116 -0.46 -15.29 7.91
C VAL A 116 -0.21 -14.00 8.70
N PHE A 117 -1.00 -12.97 8.45
CA PHE A 117 -0.86 -11.70 9.13
C PHE A 117 -1.14 -11.80 10.64
N VAL A 118 -2.22 -12.51 11.02
CA VAL A 118 -2.58 -12.71 12.43
C VAL A 118 -1.58 -13.61 13.15
N ASP A 119 -1.09 -14.66 12.49
CA ASP A 119 -0.07 -15.55 13.06
C ASP A 119 1.24 -14.79 13.32
N GLN A 120 1.67 -13.93 12.40
CA GLN A 120 2.86 -13.09 12.57
C GLN A 120 2.71 -12.11 13.74
N ILE A 121 1.52 -11.50 13.90
CA ILE A 121 1.24 -10.65 15.06
C ILE A 121 1.32 -11.46 16.37
N ARG A 122 0.81 -12.70 16.37
CA ARG A 122 0.87 -13.60 17.54
C ARG A 122 2.28 -14.07 17.88
N GLU A 123 3.17 -14.21 16.91
CA GLU A 123 4.59 -14.49 17.17
C GLU A 123 5.26 -13.32 17.92
N ILE A 124 4.94 -12.09 17.57
CA ILE A 124 5.44 -10.89 18.24
C ILE A 124 4.75 -10.68 19.59
N ILE A 125 3.45 -10.95 19.66
CA ILE A 125 2.59 -10.70 20.82
C ILE A 125 1.78 -11.98 21.15
N PRO A 126 2.36 -12.94 21.89
CA PRO A 126 1.76 -14.25 22.10
C PRO A 126 0.56 -14.29 23.07
N SER A 127 0.08 -13.14 23.54
CA SER A 127 -1.02 -13.04 24.52
C SER A 127 -2.30 -12.50 23.87
N ASP A 128 -3.34 -13.32 23.75
CA ASP A 128 -4.65 -12.88 23.25
C ASP A 128 -5.27 -11.78 24.13
N SER A 129 -5.02 -11.80 25.44
CA SER A 129 -5.49 -10.74 26.36
C SER A 129 -4.80 -9.40 26.07
N TYR A 130 -3.51 -9.42 25.72
CA TYR A 130 -2.77 -8.24 25.35
C TYR A 130 -3.16 -7.74 23.95
N LEU A 131 -3.46 -8.62 23.00
CA LEU A 131 -4.01 -8.25 21.69
C LEU A 131 -5.37 -7.54 21.82
N LYS A 132 -6.26 -8.05 22.70
CA LYS A 132 -7.55 -7.38 23.00
C LYS A 132 -7.34 -6.02 23.65
N PHE A 133 -6.32 -5.86 24.49
CA PHE A 133 -5.96 -4.58 25.08
C PHE A 133 -5.41 -3.61 24.01
N LEU A 134 -4.55 -4.06 23.12
CA LEU A 134 -4.05 -3.25 22.00
C LEU A 134 -5.18 -2.83 21.04
N ARG A 135 -6.17 -3.70 20.80
CA ARG A 135 -7.36 -3.35 20.03
C ARG A 135 -8.03 -2.09 20.55
N PHE A 136 -8.11 -1.93 21.87
CA PHE A 136 -8.68 -0.73 22.47
C PHE A 136 -7.98 0.55 21.98
N PHE A 137 -6.65 0.55 21.90
CA PHE A 137 -5.89 1.71 21.39
C PHE A 137 -6.06 1.88 19.87
N ILE A 138 -6.09 0.79 19.13
CA ILE A 138 -6.34 0.83 17.68
C ILE A 138 -7.71 1.45 17.39
N VAL A 139 -8.76 1.06 18.14
CA VAL A 139 -10.10 1.65 18.01
C VAL A 139 -10.10 3.13 18.34
N LEU A 140 -9.44 3.54 19.42
CA LEU A 140 -9.34 4.96 19.78
C LEU A 140 -8.56 5.77 18.73
N PHE A 141 -7.46 5.24 18.24
CA PHE A 141 -6.62 5.89 17.26
C PHE A 141 -7.35 6.01 15.91
N ASN A 142 -7.98 4.93 15.47
CA ASN A 142 -8.66 4.84 14.18
C ASN A 142 -10.13 5.30 14.20
N ARG A 143 -10.61 5.92 15.30
CA ARG A 143 -12.04 6.26 15.48
C ARG A 143 -12.70 7.04 14.34
N ASN A 144 -11.92 7.71 13.50
CA ASN A 144 -12.40 8.47 12.34
C ASN A 144 -11.86 7.90 11.02
N LEU A 145 -11.36 6.67 11.01
CA LEU A 145 -10.73 6.09 9.81
C LEU A 145 -11.72 6.03 8.65
N GLY A 146 -12.96 5.60 8.89
CA GLY A 146 -14.01 5.54 7.86
C GLY A 146 -14.29 6.90 7.22
N GLU A 147 -14.28 8.00 7.98
CA GLU A 147 -14.49 9.36 7.45
C GLU A 147 -13.32 9.84 6.57
N ASN A 148 -12.12 9.31 6.82
CA ASN A 148 -10.91 9.67 6.08
C ASN A 148 -10.67 8.82 4.82
N VAL A 149 -11.47 7.77 4.60
CA VAL A 149 -11.44 6.96 3.39
C VAL A 149 -12.60 7.38 2.49
N PRO A 150 -12.35 7.76 1.22
CA PRO A 150 -13.42 8.10 0.27
C PRO A 150 -14.47 6.99 0.17
N GLU A 151 -15.75 7.37 0.02
CA GLU A 151 -16.88 6.45 -0.01
C GLU A 151 -16.71 5.34 -1.04
N GLU A 152 -16.26 5.67 -2.25
CA GLU A 152 -15.95 4.70 -3.31
C GLU A 152 -15.05 3.56 -2.80
N TYR A 153 -14.00 3.88 -2.06
CA TYR A 153 -13.07 2.84 -1.57
C TYR A 153 -13.61 2.11 -0.34
N ARG A 154 -14.47 2.74 0.46
CA ARG A 154 -15.20 2.06 1.54
C ARG A 154 -16.18 1.03 1.01
N GLU A 155 -16.89 1.34 -0.08
CA GLU A 155 -17.78 0.41 -0.77
C GLU A 155 -17.00 -0.77 -1.35
N GLU A 156 -15.85 -0.54 -1.98
CA GLU A 156 -15.00 -1.59 -2.53
C GLU A 156 -14.46 -2.49 -1.41
N ILE A 157 -13.97 -1.92 -0.29
CA ILE A 157 -13.53 -2.67 0.90
C ILE A 157 -14.69 -3.44 1.54
N TYR A 158 -15.89 -2.86 1.60
CA TYR A 158 -17.07 -3.53 2.11
C TYR A 158 -17.44 -4.75 1.26
N GLY A 159 -17.44 -4.61 -0.06
CA GLY A 159 -17.67 -5.73 -0.97
C GLY A 159 -16.68 -6.89 -0.73
N ILE A 160 -15.39 -6.61 -0.56
CA ILE A 160 -14.39 -7.61 -0.21
C ILE A 160 -14.74 -8.31 1.11
N SER A 161 -15.14 -7.54 2.12
CA SER A 161 -15.42 -8.04 3.46
C SER A 161 -16.55 -9.08 3.52
N LEU A 162 -17.47 -9.06 2.56
CA LEU A 162 -18.58 -10.02 2.46
C LEU A 162 -18.10 -11.46 2.22
N SER A 163 -16.87 -11.65 1.76
CA SER A 163 -16.26 -12.96 1.52
C SER A 163 -15.18 -13.34 2.56
N CYS A 164 -14.95 -12.50 3.57
CA CYS A 164 -13.98 -12.78 4.62
C CYS A 164 -14.54 -13.74 5.66
N THR A 165 -13.64 -14.52 6.32
CA THR A 165 -13.98 -15.42 7.41
C THR A 165 -14.40 -14.67 8.68
N HIS A 166 -15.17 -15.34 9.54
CA HIS A 166 -15.51 -14.89 10.89
C HIS A 166 -14.55 -15.41 11.98
N ASP A 167 -13.51 -16.17 11.60
CA ASP A 167 -12.56 -16.77 12.56
C ASP A 167 -11.80 -15.72 13.38
N TYR A 168 -11.70 -14.49 12.87
CA TYR A 168 -10.96 -13.39 13.49
C TYR A 168 -11.87 -12.26 14.02
N ASP A 169 -13.15 -12.52 14.25
CA ASP A 169 -14.10 -11.51 14.77
C ASP A 169 -13.71 -10.99 16.16
N PHE A 170 -12.83 -11.70 16.88
CA PHE A 170 -12.24 -11.23 18.13
C PHE A 170 -11.33 -10.00 17.94
N ILE A 171 -10.82 -9.75 16.72
CA ILE A 171 -10.05 -8.55 16.34
C ILE A 171 -11.01 -7.43 15.90
N GLY A 172 -12.07 -7.76 15.16
CA GLY A 172 -13.07 -6.85 14.62
C GLY A 172 -13.95 -7.54 13.59
N THR A 173 -15.04 -6.90 13.18
CA THR A 173 -15.88 -7.40 12.08
C THR A 173 -15.07 -7.55 10.80
N PRO A 174 -15.50 -8.37 9.82
CA PRO A 174 -14.79 -8.49 8.54
C PRO A 174 -14.49 -7.15 7.87
N TYR A 175 -15.44 -6.21 7.86
CA TYR A 175 -15.24 -4.88 7.31
C TYR A 175 -14.20 -4.06 8.09
N GLU A 176 -14.29 -4.06 9.42
CA GLU A 176 -13.31 -3.38 10.27
C GLU A 176 -11.90 -3.89 10.03
N ARG A 177 -11.73 -5.21 9.92
CA ARG A 177 -10.43 -5.82 9.67
C ARG A 177 -9.88 -5.42 8.32
N GLN A 178 -10.68 -5.52 7.25
CA GLN A 178 -10.27 -5.13 5.90
C GLN A 178 -9.90 -3.65 5.83
N LEU A 179 -10.68 -2.76 6.46
CA LEU A 179 -10.37 -1.35 6.53
C LEU A 179 -9.04 -1.09 7.26
N ASN A 180 -8.83 -1.77 8.40
CA ASN A 180 -7.58 -1.67 9.16
C ASN A 180 -6.38 -2.25 8.41
N TYR A 181 -6.54 -3.30 7.60
CA TYR A 181 -5.45 -3.86 6.79
C TYR A 181 -4.97 -2.88 5.71
N HIS A 182 -5.85 -2.03 5.18
CA HIS A 182 -5.45 -0.94 4.28
C HIS A 182 -4.66 0.16 4.98
N ALA A 183 -4.82 0.30 6.30
CA ALA A 183 -4.02 1.17 7.15
C ALA A 183 -2.83 0.43 7.81
N ALA A 184 -2.67 -0.88 7.62
CA ALA A 184 -1.66 -1.68 8.31
C ALA A 184 -0.23 -1.30 7.94
N HIS A 185 0.01 -0.91 6.68
CA HIS A 185 1.29 -0.35 6.25
C HIS A 185 1.64 0.88 7.10
N ASP A 186 0.69 1.75 7.32
CA ASP A 186 0.83 2.99 8.07
C ASP A 186 1.00 2.73 9.58
N LEU A 187 0.26 1.74 10.12
CA LEU A 187 0.41 1.30 11.50
C LEU A 187 1.78 0.64 11.72
N GLY A 188 2.27 -0.14 10.76
CA GLY A 188 3.61 -0.73 10.78
C GLY A 188 4.71 0.33 10.89
N HIS A 189 4.51 1.52 10.30
CA HIS A 189 5.43 2.65 10.46
C HIS A 189 5.51 3.20 11.89
N THR A 190 4.42 3.15 12.65
CA THR A 190 4.42 3.53 14.07
C THR A 190 5.05 2.45 14.95
N MET A 191 5.17 1.21 14.44
CA MET A 191 5.74 0.04 15.10
C MET A 191 7.10 -0.36 14.48
N GLN A 192 7.83 0.56 13.86
CA GLN A 192 9.04 0.32 13.05
C GLN A 192 10.16 -0.47 13.74
N ASP A 193 10.15 -0.55 15.07
CA ASP A 193 11.12 -1.35 15.82
C ASP A 193 10.88 -2.87 15.67
N TYR A 194 9.76 -3.27 15.07
CA TYR A 194 9.32 -4.68 14.93
C TYR A 194 9.16 -5.15 13.48
N MET A 195 9.25 -4.26 12.48
CA MET A 195 9.06 -4.61 11.08
C MET A 195 10.23 -4.11 10.22
N LEU A 196 10.77 -5.02 9.39
CA LEU A 196 11.80 -4.65 8.42
C LEU A 196 11.15 -3.96 7.22
N VAL A 197 11.38 -2.66 7.10
CA VAL A 197 10.90 -1.85 5.99
C VAL A 197 12.07 -1.11 5.35
N GLY A 198 12.37 -1.43 4.10
CA GLY A 198 13.47 -0.81 3.39
C GLY A 198 13.20 -0.73 1.90
N CYS A 199 12.59 0.35 1.42
CA CYS A 199 12.28 0.50 0.00
C CYS A 199 13.40 1.18 -0.76
N SER A 200 13.57 0.80 -2.04
CA SER A 200 14.52 1.40 -2.96
C SER A 200 13.85 1.60 -4.31
N SER A 201 13.80 2.84 -4.80
CA SER A 201 13.23 3.18 -6.09
C SER A 201 14.09 4.21 -6.82
N PHE A 202 14.02 4.19 -8.14
CA PHE A 202 14.67 5.18 -9.00
C PHE A 202 13.88 5.36 -10.29
N ALA A 203 14.07 6.49 -10.93
CA ALA A 203 13.62 6.73 -12.28
C ALA A 203 14.72 7.37 -13.12
N THR A 204 14.75 7.04 -14.41
CA THR A 204 15.65 7.60 -15.42
C THR A 204 14.85 7.92 -16.68
N TRP A 205 15.22 8.99 -17.38
CA TRP A 205 14.60 9.41 -18.64
C TRP A 205 15.63 10.19 -19.50
N GLY A 206 15.23 10.67 -20.66
CA GLY A 206 16.06 11.50 -21.51
C GLY A 206 17.43 10.88 -21.80
N THR A 207 18.51 11.58 -21.50
CA THR A 207 19.88 11.12 -21.76
C THR A 207 20.33 9.91 -20.91
N GLN A 208 19.64 9.66 -19.82
CA GLN A 208 19.94 8.55 -18.91
C GLN A 208 19.27 7.23 -19.32
N SER A 209 18.31 7.25 -20.25
CA SER A 209 17.60 6.07 -20.76
C SER A 209 18.00 5.74 -22.19
N ALA A 210 18.05 4.44 -22.53
CA ALA A 210 18.55 3.95 -23.83
C ALA A 210 17.68 4.39 -25.03
N ASP A 211 16.40 4.62 -24.80
CA ASP A 211 15.44 5.09 -25.81
C ASP A 211 14.80 6.43 -25.43
N SER A 212 15.41 7.14 -24.50
CA SER A 212 14.96 8.41 -23.92
C SER A 212 13.62 8.34 -23.18
N SER A 213 12.93 7.19 -23.15
CA SER A 213 11.67 7.03 -22.43
C SER A 213 11.89 6.98 -20.93
N LEU A 214 10.85 7.32 -20.17
CA LEU A 214 10.85 7.20 -18.72
C LEU A 214 10.87 5.72 -18.32
N LEU A 215 11.76 5.37 -17.41
CA LEU A 215 11.88 4.04 -16.82
C LEU A 215 11.97 4.17 -15.31
N ILE A 216 11.13 3.42 -14.60
CA ILE A 216 11.09 3.38 -13.14
C ILE A 216 11.39 1.99 -12.66
N GLY A 217 12.26 1.84 -11.67
CA GLY A 217 12.55 0.58 -10.99
C GLY A 217 12.32 0.68 -9.49
N ARG A 218 11.74 -0.36 -8.86
CA ARG A 218 11.41 -0.35 -7.45
C ARG A 218 11.44 -1.73 -6.79
N ASN A 219 12.03 -1.79 -5.59
CA ASN A 219 11.86 -2.87 -4.61
C ASN A 219 10.99 -2.40 -3.45
N PHE A 220 9.97 -3.18 -3.11
CA PHE A 220 9.15 -3.00 -1.93
C PHE A 220 9.57 -4.01 -0.85
N ASP A 221 10.48 -3.57 -0.01
CA ASP A 221 10.97 -4.34 1.11
C ASP A 221 10.01 -4.13 2.29
N PHE A 222 9.12 -5.08 2.47
CA PHE A 222 8.12 -5.12 3.52
C PHE A 222 7.99 -6.56 3.99
N TYR A 223 8.57 -6.85 5.15
CA TYR A 223 8.64 -8.20 5.68
C TYR A 223 7.66 -8.41 6.83
N VAL A 224 6.71 -9.30 6.62
CA VAL A 224 5.72 -9.78 7.59
C VAL A 224 5.71 -11.32 7.56
N GLY A 225 6.92 -11.91 7.64
CA GLY A 225 7.10 -13.36 7.46
C GLY A 225 7.16 -13.78 5.97
N ASP A 226 7.80 -14.91 5.70
CA ASP A 226 8.03 -15.40 4.33
C ASP A 226 6.71 -15.73 3.62
N ALA A 227 5.75 -16.32 4.32
CA ALA A 227 4.45 -16.70 3.79
C ALA A 227 3.62 -15.49 3.29
N PHE A 228 3.89 -14.27 3.80
CA PHE A 228 3.19 -13.07 3.36
C PHE A 228 3.44 -12.73 1.89
N ALA A 229 4.62 -13.03 1.37
CA ALA A 229 5.02 -12.74 -0.01
C ALA A 229 4.74 -13.90 -1.00
N GLU A 230 4.14 -15.01 -0.58
CA GLU A 230 3.90 -16.19 -1.44
C GLU A 230 2.82 -15.92 -2.50
N ASN A 231 1.73 -15.26 -2.13
CA ASN A 231 0.58 -15.02 -3.00
C ASN A 231 0.58 -13.61 -3.59
N LYS A 232 1.65 -13.27 -4.31
CA LYS A 232 1.71 -11.98 -5.03
C LYS A 232 0.61 -11.90 -6.06
N GLN A 233 -0.13 -10.79 -6.05
CA GLN A 233 -1.24 -10.56 -6.94
C GLN A 233 -1.01 -9.33 -7.80
N VAL A 234 -1.08 -9.51 -9.12
CA VAL A 234 -1.18 -8.42 -10.09
C VAL A 234 -2.66 -8.17 -10.35
N THR A 235 -3.13 -6.99 -10.03
CA THR A 235 -4.53 -6.60 -10.22
C THR A 235 -4.64 -5.65 -11.40
N PHE A 236 -5.48 -6.01 -12.37
CA PHE A 236 -5.90 -5.17 -13.50
C PHE A 236 -7.30 -4.66 -13.19
N CYS A 237 -7.42 -3.37 -12.90
CA CYS A 237 -8.66 -2.74 -12.51
C CYS A 237 -9.17 -1.83 -13.62
N ALA A 238 -10.43 -2.02 -14.02
CA ALA A 238 -11.16 -1.17 -14.94
C ALA A 238 -12.37 -0.53 -14.22
N PRO A 239 -12.14 0.51 -13.40
CA PRO A 239 -13.21 1.15 -12.65
C PRO A 239 -14.19 1.85 -13.58
N SER A 240 -15.46 2.01 -13.17
CA SER A 240 -16.47 2.77 -13.91
C SER A 240 -16.14 4.28 -13.98
N LYS A 241 -15.28 4.77 -13.09
CA LYS A 241 -14.82 6.16 -13.05
C LYS A 241 -13.29 6.20 -12.90
N GLY A 242 -12.65 7.12 -13.61
CA GLY A 242 -11.19 7.29 -13.60
C GLY A 242 -10.48 6.37 -14.60
N TYR A 243 -9.17 6.32 -14.50
CA TYR A 243 -8.30 5.53 -15.37
C TYR A 243 -8.28 4.05 -14.98
N LYS A 244 -8.21 3.18 -15.98
CA LYS A 244 -7.82 1.77 -15.76
C LYS A 244 -6.38 1.72 -15.32
N PHE A 245 -6.05 0.76 -14.47
CA PHE A 245 -4.70 0.62 -13.95
C PHE A 245 -4.33 -0.83 -13.65
N ALA A 246 -3.03 -1.08 -13.58
CA ALA A 246 -2.47 -2.29 -13.03
C ALA A 246 -1.68 -1.98 -11.74
N SER A 247 -1.75 -2.86 -10.76
CA SER A 247 -1.00 -2.76 -9.51
C SER A 247 -0.48 -4.12 -9.07
N ILE A 248 0.54 -4.11 -8.22
CA ILE A 248 1.07 -5.31 -7.55
C ILE A 248 0.89 -5.17 -6.04
N GLY A 249 0.36 -6.21 -5.41
CA GLY A 249 0.10 -6.27 -3.98
C GLY A 249 -0.21 -7.71 -3.55
N TRP A 250 -1.10 -7.84 -2.61
CA TRP A 250 -1.59 -9.12 -2.06
C TRP A 250 -3.12 -9.19 -2.13
N PRO A 251 -3.71 -10.37 -1.96
CA PRO A 251 -5.16 -10.55 -2.01
C PRO A 251 -5.90 -9.62 -1.04
N GLY A 252 -6.95 -8.98 -1.54
CA GLY A 252 -7.77 -8.03 -0.78
C GLY A 252 -7.23 -6.60 -0.69
N MET A 253 -6.00 -6.32 -1.12
CA MET A 253 -5.42 -4.98 -1.09
C MET A 253 -5.88 -4.17 -2.30
N ILE A 254 -6.75 -3.18 -2.11
CA ILE A 254 -7.14 -2.23 -3.15
C ILE A 254 -6.32 -0.94 -3.13
N GLY A 255 -5.64 -0.66 -2.03
CA GLY A 255 -4.66 0.43 -1.93
C GLY A 255 -3.45 0.15 -2.81
N ILE A 256 -2.79 1.21 -3.30
CA ILE A 256 -1.67 1.07 -4.23
C ILE A 256 -0.34 1.23 -3.52
N LEU A 257 0.53 0.24 -3.70
CA LEU A 257 1.93 0.27 -3.25
C LEU A 257 2.89 0.50 -4.42
N SER A 258 2.54 -0.11 -5.56
CA SER A 258 3.20 0.07 -6.86
C SER A 258 2.18 -0.16 -7.96
N GLY A 259 2.07 0.75 -8.92
CA GLY A 259 1.10 0.63 -10.01
C GLY A 259 1.35 1.60 -11.16
N MET A 260 0.66 1.32 -12.27
CA MET A 260 0.65 2.15 -13.47
C MET A 260 -0.75 2.19 -14.07
N ASN A 261 -1.21 3.37 -14.49
CA ASN A 261 -2.49 3.53 -15.16
C ASN A 261 -2.36 3.64 -16.69
N GLU A 262 -3.50 3.58 -17.38
CA GLU A 262 -3.60 3.64 -18.85
C GLU A 262 -3.17 5.00 -19.44
N ALA A 263 -3.05 6.05 -18.62
CA ALA A 263 -2.49 7.34 -19.04
C ALA A 263 -0.96 7.38 -18.92
N GLY A 264 -0.32 6.34 -18.43
CA GLY A 264 1.12 6.26 -18.21
C GLY A 264 1.58 7.01 -16.95
N LEU A 265 0.71 7.17 -15.96
CA LEU A 265 1.13 7.61 -14.63
C LEU A 265 1.52 6.38 -13.80
N THR A 266 2.66 6.45 -13.11
CA THR A 266 3.11 5.42 -12.17
C THR A 266 3.18 5.96 -10.75
N VAL A 267 2.94 5.08 -9.78
CA VAL A 267 3.03 5.38 -8.36
C VAL A 267 3.84 4.30 -7.66
N THR A 268 4.79 4.69 -6.83
CA THR A 268 5.44 3.83 -5.84
C THR A 268 5.63 4.57 -4.53
N ILE A 269 5.53 3.87 -3.39
CA ILE A 269 5.67 4.46 -2.06
C ILE A 269 6.94 3.98 -1.36
N ASN A 270 7.59 4.87 -0.66
CA ASN A 270 8.76 4.58 0.18
C ASN A 270 8.58 5.26 1.53
N ALA A 271 8.62 4.47 2.58
CA ALA A 271 8.54 4.97 3.95
C ALA A 271 9.56 6.08 4.26
N ALA A 272 9.14 7.09 4.99
CA ALA A 272 9.99 8.16 5.50
C ALA A 272 9.69 8.44 6.99
N LYS A 273 10.49 9.25 7.65
CA LYS A 273 10.26 9.64 9.05
C LYS A 273 10.15 11.16 9.17
N SER A 274 9.05 11.63 9.78
CA SER A 274 8.79 13.03 10.12
C SER A 274 7.82 13.10 11.31
N ALA A 275 6.90 14.07 11.33
CA ALA A 275 5.95 14.23 12.41
C ALA A 275 5.19 12.94 12.76
N MET A 276 5.00 12.70 14.08
CA MET A 276 4.20 11.56 14.55
C MET A 276 2.71 11.84 14.38
N PRO A 277 1.93 10.86 13.95
CA PRO A 277 0.49 11.02 13.86
C PRO A 277 -0.15 11.12 15.27
N THR A 278 -1.13 11.99 15.42
CA THR A 278 -1.92 12.14 16.65
C THR A 278 -3.30 11.46 16.54
N SER A 279 -3.72 11.12 15.33
CA SER A 279 -4.98 10.42 15.03
C SER A 279 -4.90 9.80 13.65
N SER A 280 -5.84 8.89 13.33
CA SER A 280 -5.97 8.36 11.96
C SER A 280 -6.33 9.47 10.97
N ALA A 281 -5.89 9.27 9.74
CA ALA A 281 -6.24 10.09 8.59
C ALA A 281 -6.36 9.17 7.36
N THR A 282 -6.26 9.68 6.13
CA THR A 282 -6.28 8.84 4.94
C THR A 282 -5.07 7.90 4.92
N PRO A 283 -5.27 6.57 4.83
CA PRO A 283 -4.17 5.65 4.63
C PRO A 283 -3.38 5.99 3.37
N ILE A 284 -2.05 5.89 3.43
CA ILE A 284 -1.20 6.27 2.31
C ILE A 284 -1.51 5.44 1.05
N SER A 285 -1.81 4.15 1.23
CA SER A 285 -2.17 3.24 0.14
C SER A 285 -3.48 3.64 -0.57
N ILE A 286 -4.42 4.22 0.17
CA ILE A 286 -5.69 4.76 -0.36
C ILE A 286 -5.44 6.10 -1.07
N LEU A 287 -4.59 6.98 -0.54
CA LEU A 287 -4.18 8.19 -1.24
C LEU A 287 -3.51 7.86 -2.59
N THR A 288 -2.60 6.91 -2.60
CA THR A 288 -1.92 6.49 -3.85
C THR A 288 -2.87 5.78 -4.82
N ARG A 289 -3.92 5.12 -4.31
CA ARG A 289 -5.02 4.60 -5.15
C ARG A 289 -5.78 5.75 -5.82
N GLU A 290 -6.15 6.79 -5.09
CA GLU A 290 -6.82 7.97 -5.65
C GLU A 290 -5.96 8.65 -6.72
N ILE A 291 -4.66 8.81 -6.45
CA ILE A 291 -3.70 9.35 -7.42
C ILE A 291 -3.68 8.47 -8.69
N LEU A 292 -3.50 7.17 -8.55
CA LEU A 292 -3.37 6.27 -9.71
C LEU A 292 -4.66 6.20 -10.53
N GLN A 293 -5.81 6.30 -9.89
CA GLN A 293 -7.11 6.23 -10.55
C GLN A 293 -7.51 7.54 -11.24
N TYR A 294 -7.07 8.71 -10.74
CA TYR A 294 -7.60 10.00 -11.18
C TYR A 294 -6.57 10.99 -11.72
N ALA A 295 -5.28 10.71 -11.61
CA ALA A 295 -4.22 11.57 -12.14
C ALA A 295 -3.59 10.98 -13.41
N SER A 296 -3.10 11.87 -14.28
CA SER A 296 -2.36 11.53 -15.49
C SER A 296 -1.05 12.33 -15.62
N THR A 297 -0.88 13.33 -14.76
CA THR A 297 0.30 14.20 -14.70
C THR A 297 0.81 14.30 -13.26
N ILE A 298 2.06 14.73 -13.10
CA ILE A 298 2.68 14.98 -11.80
C ILE A 298 1.91 16.06 -11.03
N ASP A 299 1.46 17.11 -11.68
CA ASP A 299 0.72 18.20 -11.05
C ASP A 299 -0.66 17.76 -10.56
N GLU A 300 -1.37 16.92 -11.33
CA GLU A 300 -2.65 16.33 -10.90
C GLU A 300 -2.45 15.41 -9.68
N ALA A 301 -1.40 14.57 -9.70
CA ALA A 301 -1.04 13.72 -8.57
C ALA A 301 -0.72 14.53 -7.30
N PHE A 302 0.04 15.62 -7.46
CA PHE A 302 0.37 16.51 -6.37
C PHE A 302 -0.85 17.23 -5.80
N ALA A 303 -1.75 17.72 -6.67
CA ALA A 303 -3.00 18.34 -6.26
C ALA A 303 -3.91 17.38 -5.44
N ILE A 304 -3.99 16.11 -5.82
CA ILE A 304 -4.69 15.08 -5.03
C ILE A 304 -4.02 14.89 -3.68
N ALA A 305 -2.69 14.76 -3.66
CA ALA A 305 -1.94 14.58 -2.42
C ALA A 305 -2.07 15.76 -1.44
N GLN A 306 -2.21 16.98 -1.94
CA GLN A 306 -2.43 18.19 -1.12
C GLN A 306 -3.82 18.21 -0.44
N LYS A 307 -4.84 17.63 -1.06
CA LYS A 307 -6.21 17.60 -0.53
C LYS A 307 -6.37 16.63 0.64
N ARG A 308 -5.56 15.58 0.72
CA ARG A 308 -5.69 14.54 1.73
C ARG A 308 -4.68 14.75 2.87
N LYS A 309 -5.15 14.61 4.10
CA LYS A 309 -4.27 14.43 5.24
C LYS A 309 -3.91 12.95 5.37
N THR A 310 -2.65 12.65 5.61
CA THR A 310 -2.16 11.31 5.91
C THR A 310 -1.66 11.25 7.35
N PHE A 311 -1.63 10.09 7.95
CA PHE A 311 -1.11 9.97 9.31
C PHE A 311 0.34 9.43 9.35
N VAL A 312 0.90 9.06 8.20
CA VAL A 312 2.28 8.63 8.08
C VAL A 312 3.09 9.54 7.18
N SER A 313 4.39 9.37 7.27
CA SER A 313 5.39 10.08 6.49
C SER A 313 5.89 9.18 5.37
N GLU A 314 5.67 9.58 4.11
CA GLU A 314 5.99 8.80 2.92
C GLU A 314 6.58 9.65 1.81
N SER A 315 7.46 9.05 1.03
CA SER A 315 7.90 9.55 -0.28
C SER A 315 7.17 8.78 -1.38
N ILE A 316 6.37 9.48 -2.17
CA ILE A 316 5.62 8.90 -3.29
C ILE A 316 6.35 9.26 -4.57
N LEU A 317 7.02 8.31 -5.21
CA LEU A 317 7.64 8.53 -6.51
C LEU A 317 6.57 8.40 -7.60
N ILE A 318 6.36 9.49 -8.31
CA ILE A 318 5.43 9.60 -9.44
C ILE A 318 6.24 9.68 -10.72
N GLY A 319 5.95 8.78 -11.67
CA GLY A 319 6.40 8.89 -13.06
C GLY A 319 5.23 9.24 -13.96
N SER A 320 5.42 10.09 -14.95
CA SER A 320 4.37 10.47 -15.89
C SER A 320 4.89 10.46 -17.33
N ALA A 321 4.27 9.61 -18.16
CA ALA A 321 4.55 9.59 -19.59
C ALA A 321 4.22 10.93 -20.27
N LYS A 322 3.16 11.63 -19.81
CA LYS A 322 2.78 12.94 -20.33
C LYS A 322 3.82 14.02 -20.03
N ASP A 323 4.41 13.97 -18.83
CA ASP A 323 5.44 14.93 -18.42
C ASP A 323 6.85 14.49 -18.88
N GLY A 324 7.02 13.24 -19.35
CA GLY A 324 8.29 12.66 -19.78
C GLY A 324 9.34 12.58 -18.68
N ARG A 325 8.93 12.57 -17.39
CA ARG A 325 9.81 12.62 -16.23
C ARG A 325 9.16 12.03 -14.97
N ALA A 326 9.94 12.00 -13.91
CA ALA A 326 9.46 11.65 -12.58
C ALA A 326 9.70 12.77 -11.55
N ALA A 327 8.95 12.71 -10.45
CA ALA A 327 9.12 13.56 -9.27
C ALA A 327 8.72 12.78 -8.01
N ILE A 328 9.11 13.27 -6.84
CA ILE A 328 8.72 12.69 -5.55
C ILE A 328 7.78 13.66 -4.84
N ILE A 329 6.63 13.15 -4.42
CA ILE A 329 5.77 13.84 -3.46
C ILE A 329 6.22 13.40 -2.07
N GLU A 330 6.89 14.28 -1.35
CA GLU A 330 7.24 14.09 0.05
C GLU A 330 6.04 14.50 0.91
N LYS A 331 5.42 13.50 1.54
CA LYS A 331 4.16 13.63 2.27
C LYS A 331 4.35 13.29 3.74
N SER A 332 4.08 14.23 4.61
CA SER A 332 3.97 14.01 6.07
C SER A 332 2.57 14.43 6.56
N PRO A 333 2.20 14.12 7.83
CA PRO A 333 0.96 14.62 8.42
C PRO A 333 0.79 16.13 8.34
N GLU A 334 1.89 16.89 8.33
CA GLU A 334 1.91 18.35 8.39
C GLU A 334 2.19 19.02 7.05
N LYS A 335 2.95 18.36 6.16
CA LYS A 335 3.47 18.97 4.93
C LYS A 335 3.29 18.06 3.72
N THR A 336 3.08 18.67 2.56
CA THR A 336 3.12 18.01 1.26
C THR A 336 3.99 18.84 0.35
N VAL A 337 5.09 18.27 -0.16
CA VAL A 337 6.09 18.96 -0.96
C VAL A 337 6.37 18.18 -2.24
N LEU A 338 6.43 18.87 -3.37
CA LEU A 338 6.87 18.28 -4.64
C LEU A 338 8.39 18.48 -4.79
N PHE A 339 9.12 17.38 -4.84
CA PHE A 339 10.55 17.35 -5.06
C PHE A 339 10.87 16.85 -6.47
N ASN A 340 11.44 17.72 -7.31
CA ASN A 340 11.73 17.42 -8.71
C ASN A 340 13.11 16.77 -8.95
N GLY A 341 13.81 16.40 -7.87
CA GLY A 341 15.18 15.92 -7.97
C GLY A 341 16.21 17.06 -8.09
N LYS A 342 17.48 16.71 -7.91
CA LYS A 342 18.64 17.61 -8.07
C LYS A 342 19.41 17.31 -9.35
N GLU A 343 19.32 16.09 -9.82
CA GLU A 343 20.05 15.60 -10.99
C GLU A 343 19.20 15.72 -12.27
N LYS A 344 19.89 15.87 -13.39
CA LYS A 344 19.23 15.88 -14.69
C LYS A 344 18.90 14.46 -15.14
N ASP A 345 17.67 14.27 -15.61
CA ASP A 345 17.19 13.04 -16.26
C ASP A 345 17.19 11.80 -15.34
N ARG A 346 17.27 11.99 -14.01
CA ARG A 346 17.13 10.91 -13.02
C ARG A 346 16.63 11.40 -11.66
N ILE A 347 16.03 10.50 -10.90
CA ILE A 347 15.66 10.72 -9.51
C ILE A 347 15.75 9.40 -8.75
N ILE A 348 16.18 9.45 -7.50
CA ILE A 348 16.32 8.29 -6.59
C ILE A 348 15.46 8.54 -5.37
N CYS A 349 14.79 7.50 -4.91
CA CYS A 349 13.95 7.54 -3.72
C CYS A 349 14.26 6.33 -2.84
N THR A 350 14.71 6.58 -1.62
CA THR A 350 14.86 5.59 -0.55
C THR A 350 13.95 5.95 0.63
N ASN A 351 14.35 5.78 1.86
CA ASN A 351 13.50 5.96 3.03
C ASN A 351 13.77 7.26 3.81
N HIS A 352 14.13 8.36 3.13
CA HIS A 352 14.29 9.67 3.74
C HIS A 352 13.86 10.78 2.80
N TYR A 353 13.46 11.91 3.35
CA TYR A 353 13.14 13.12 2.59
C TYR A 353 14.39 13.86 2.13
N GLN A 354 14.31 14.46 0.93
CA GLN A 354 15.45 15.04 0.22
C GLN A 354 15.31 16.54 -0.03
N SER A 355 14.07 17.09 0.05
CA SER A 355 13.81 18.50 -0.20
C SER A 355 14.29 19.40 0.93
N ASP A 356 14.58 20.65 0.60
CA ASP A 356 14.97 21.67 1.58
C ASP A 356 13.87 21.95 2.61
N ALA A 357 12.62 21.65 2.28
CA ALA A 357 11.48 21.79 3.18
C ALA A 357 11.57 20.86 4.42
N PHE A 358 12.29 19.74 4.31
CA PHE A 358 12.55 18.79 5.39
C PHE A 358 14.01 18.78 5.87
N ALA A 359 14.86 19.70 5.40
CA ALA A 359 16.28 19.76 5.78
C ALA A 359 16.50 20.04 7.29
N LYS A 360 15.50 20.61 7.98
CA LYS A 360 15.54 20.90 9.42
C LYS A 360 14.55 20.03 10.22
N ASP A 361 13.93 19.03 9.59
CA ASP A 361 13.05 18.10 10.30
C ASP A 361 13.91 17.14 11.12
N GLU A 362 13.78 17.22 12.44
CA GLU A 362 14.64 16.49 13.40
C GLU A 362 14.55 14.97 13.18
N ARG A 363 13.36 14.44 12.92
CA ARG A 363 13.15 13.01 12.73
C ARG A 363 13.69 12.51 11.39
N ASN A 364 13.54 13.32 10.33
CA ASN A 364 14.17 13.01 9.05
C ASN A 364 15.71 13.04 9.18
N MET A 365 16.25 14.03 9.86
CA MET A 365 17.70 14.12 10.12
C MET A 365 18.22 12.96 10.96
N GLU A 366 17.46 12.53 11.97
CA GLU A 366 17.81 11.36 12.76
C GLU A 366 17.76 10.10 11.91
N ASN A 367 16.71 9.90 11.12
CA ASN A 367 16.59 8.80 10.19
C ASN A 367 17.75 8.75 9.18
N ILE A 368 18.17 9.89 8.64
CA ILE A 368 19.35 10.00 7.76
C ILE A 368 20.63 9.55 8.49
N ARG A 369 20.77 9.84 9.80
CA ARG A 369 21.97 9.46 10.57
C ARG A 369 22.00 8.00 11.00
N THR A 370 20.84 7.40 11.26
CA THR A 370 20.71 6.11 11.96
C THR A 370 20.27 4.95 11.09
N SER A 371 19.71 5.22 9.89
CA SER A 371 19.21 4.18 8.99
C SER A 371 20.16 3.92 7.81
N ASP A 372 19.95 2.79 7.16
CA ASP A 372 20.68 2.40 5.94
C ASP A 372 20.16 3.09 4.66
N SER A 373 19.14 3.95 4.80
CA SER A 373 18.54 4.66 3.67
C SER A 373 19.55 5.50 2.86
N PRO A 374 20.43 6.32 3.46
CA PRO A 374 21.42 7.09 2.72
C PRO A 374 22.49 6.20 2.07
N TYR A 375 22.82 5.06 2.68
CA TYR A 375 23.77 4.12 2.09
C TYR A 375 23.22 3.51 0.81
N ARG A 376 21.94 3.05 0.83
CA ARG A 376 21.25 2.54 -0.36
C ARG A 376 21.07 3.61 -1.44
N TYR A 377 20.81 4.85 -1.04
CA TYR A 377 20.75 5.99 -1.97
C TYR A 377 22.07 6.15 -2.72
N ALA A 378 23.19 6.24 -2.00
CA ALA A 378 24.52 6.37 -2.60
C ALA A 378 24.89 5.14 -3.45
N ARG A 379 24.48 3.93 -3.05
CA ARG A 379 24.66 2.73 -3.88
C ARG A 379 23.86 2.77 -5.17
N LEU A 380 22.62 3.25 -5.13
CA LEU A 380 21.82 3.45 -6.35
C LEU A 380 22.46 4.47 -7.30
N GLU A 381 23.04 5.56 -6.78
CA GLU A 381 23.78 6.54 -7.60
C GLU A 381 24.96 5.88 -8.34
N GLU A 382 25.75 5.06 -7.63
CA GLU A 382 26.85 4.29 -8.24
C GLU A 382 26.31 3.38 -9.35
N LEU A 383 25.33 2.52 -9.03
CA LEU A 383 24.78 1.53 -9.95
C LEU A 383 24.12 2.16 -11.19
N ILE A 384 23.37 3.24 -11.03
CA ILE A 384 22.76 3.94 -12.15
C ILE A 384 23.83 4.55 -13.04
N SER A 385 24.87 5.17 -12.46
CA SER A 385 25.95 5.79 -13.21
C SER A 385 26.77 4.76 -14.00
N GLU A 386 27.01 3.57 -13.43
CA GLU A 386 27.73 2.46 -14.07
C GLU A 386 26.91 1.81 -15.21
N ASN A 387 25.59 1.91 -15.17
CA ASN A 387 24.67 1.21 -16.08
C ASN A 387 24.02 2.09 -17.16
N GLN A 388 24.48 3.32 -17.35
CA GLN A 388 23.93 4.19 -18.41
C GLN A 388 24.29 3.72 -19.82
N PRO A 389 23.44 3.99 -20.81
CA PRO A 389 22.05 4.40 -20.68
C PRO A 389 21.19 3.22 -20.17
N MET A 390 20.18 3.56 -19.34
CA MET A 390 19.33 2.57 -18.64
C MET A 390 18.34 1.90 -19.60
N ASN A 391 18.09 0.60 -19.38
CA ASN A 391 17.04 -0.17 -20.00
C ASN A 391 16.42 -1.16 -18.98
N PRO A 392 15.31 -1.85 -19.28
CA PRO A 392 14.67 -2.74 -18.31
C PRO A 392 15.56 -3.85 -17.77
N VAL A 393 16.47 -4.40 -18.57
CA VAL A 393 17.40 -5.47 -18.13
C VAL A 393 18.41 -4.94 -17.10
N LYS A 394 18.98 -3.77 -17.37
CA LYS A 394 19.89 -3.09 -16.44
C LYS A 394 19.17 -2.67 -15.14
N ALA A 395 17.94 -2.18 -15.25
CA ALA A 395 17.09 -1.87 -14.09
C ALA A 395 16.85 -3.12 -13.22
N ALA A 396 16.53 -4.25 -13.84
CA ALA A 396 16.37 -5.52 -13.12
C ALA A 396 17.68 -5.96 -12.43
N SER A 397 18.83 -5.76 -13.09
CA SER A 397 20.15 -6.05 -12.51
C SER A 397 20.43 -5.17 -11.27
N ILE A 398 20.11 -3.88 -11.33
CA ILE A 398 20.25 -2.96 -10.20
C ILE A 398 19.36 -3.39 -9.04
N LEU A 399 18.07 -3.69 -9.30
CA LEU A 399 17.12 -4.10 -8.28
C LEU A 399 17.49 -5.44 -7.60
N ARG A 400 18.30 -6.27 -8.26
CA ARG A 400 18.83 -7.53 -7.73
C ARG A 400 20.20 -7.41 -7.09
N ASN A 401 20.79 -6.22 -7.06
CA ASN A 401 22.12 -6.03 -6.52
C ASN A 401 22.12 -6.19 -4.99
N HIS A 402 22.90 -7.16 -4.50
CA HIS A 402 23.09 -7.44 -3.07
C HIS A 402 24.46 -7.02 -2.54
N LYS A 403 25.27 -6.40 -3.39
CA LYS A 403 26.58 -5.86 -2.99
C LYS A 403 26.46 -4.41 -2.52
N GLY A 404 27.32 -4.04 -1.62
CA GLY A 404 27.45 -2.69 -1.10
C GLY A 404 28.12 -1.73 -2.08
N ARG A 405 28.41 -0.53 -1.58
CA ARG A 405 29.16 0.50 -2.32
C ARG A 405 30.51 -0.03 -2.72
N GLN A 406 30.97 0.36 -3.91
CA GLN A 406 32.22 -0.12 -4.51
C GLN A 406 32.27 -1.65 -4.61
N ASN A 407 31.12 -2.29 -4.74
CA ASN A 407 30.93 -3.74 -4.79
C ASN A 407 31.41 -4.50 -3.53
N ALA A 408 31.45 -3.85 -2.37
CA ALA A 408 31.75 -4.48 -1.10
C ALA A 408 30.82 -5.68 -0.84
N ASP A 409 31.36 -6.74 -0.28
CA ASP A 409 30.57 -7.88 0.14
C ASP A 409 29.86 -7.57 1.47
N LEU A 410 28.52 -7.51 1.43
CA LEU A 410 27.68 -7.28 2.60
C LEU A 410 27.11 -8.58 3.19
N GLY A 411 27.38 -9.72 2.56
CA GLY A 411 26.65 -10.97 2.84
C GLY A 411 25.23 -10.97 2.28
N LEU A 412 24.46 -11.99 2.66
CA LEU A 412 23.06 -12.12 2.26
C LEU A 412 22.14 -11.40 3.26
N ALA A 413 20.98 -10.95 2.79
CA ALA A 413 19.92 -10.34 3.60
C ALA A 413 20.37 -9.10 4.42
N ASN A 414 21.25 -8.29 3.84
CA ASN A 414 21.78 -7.10 4.50
C ASN A 414 20.91 -5.87 4.17
N GLU A 415 20.53 -5.09 5.17
CA GLU A 415 19.65 -3.91 5.04
C GLU A 415 20.28 -2.77 4.22
N MET A 416 21.63 -2.74 4.09
CA MET A 416 22.35 -1.81 3.22
C MET A 416 22.27 -2.19 1.73
N ALA A 417 21.86 -3.41 1.40
CA ALA A 417 21.76 -3.86 0.01
C ALA A 417 20.48 -3.34 -0.66
N ILE A 418 20.53 -3.17 -2.00
CA ILE A 418 19.34 -2.86 -2.79
C ILE A 418 18.39 -4.07 -2.81
N ASN A 419 18.94 -5.28 -2.94
CA ASN A 419 18.22 -6.53 -2.78
C ASN A 419 18.50 -7.09 -1.39
N GLN A 420 17.55 -6.93 -0.48
CA GLN A 420 17.63 -7.42 0.91
C GLN A 420 17.08 -8.84 1.07
N PHE A 421 16.59 -9.49 -0.01
CA PHE A 421 15.93 -10.80 -0.01
C PHE A 421 14.68 -10.89 0.87
N ILE A 422 14.05 -9.74 1.16
CA ILE A 422 12.80 -9.63 1.93
C ILE A 422 11.69 -8.89 1.16
N ALA A 423 11.98 -8.46 -0.06
CA ALA A 423 11.03 -7.68 -0.84
C ALA A 423 9.77 -8.50 -1.15
N HIS A 424 8.60 -7.97 -0.76
CA HIS A 424 7.34 -8.52 -1.20
C HIS A 424 7.30 -8.57 -2.74
N HIS A 425 7.70 -7.48 -3.41
CA HIS A 425 7.79 -7.45 -4.87
C HIS A 425 8.88 -6.50 -5.37
N SER A 426 9.29 -6.74 -6.60
CA SER A 426 10.09 -5.82 -7.41
C SER A 426 9.37 -5.56 -8.72
N VAL A 427 9.37 -4.30 -9.18
CA VAL A 427 8.64 -3.89 -10.38
C VAL A 427 9.45 -2.89 -11.20
N ILE A 428 9.28 -2.98 -12.51
CA ILE A 428 9.85 -2.03 -13.47
C ILE A 428 8.70 -1.52 -14.34
N PHE A 429 8.64 -0.21 -14.57
CA PHE A 429 7.67 0.42 -15.44
C PHE A 429 8.36 1.15 -16.58
N GLN A 430 7.74 1.08 -17.76
CA GLN A 430 8.06 1.91 -18.93
C GLN A 430 6.75 2.56 -19.43
N PRO A 431 6.39 3.72 -18.85
CA PRO A 431 5.05 4.30 -18.98
C PRO A 431 4.62 4.63 -20.40
N GLU A 432 5.51 5.18 -21.22
CA GLU A 432 5.20 5.54 -22.62
C GLU A 432 4.85 4.31 -23.46
N LYS A 433 5.38 3.13 -23.07
CA LYS A 433 5.10 1.87 -23.75
C LYS A 433 3.98 1.08 -23.10
N GLN A 434 3.45 1.54 -21.96
CA GLN A 434 2.47 0.81 -21.16
C GLN A 434 2.95 -0.59 -20.75
N LEU A 435 4.26 -0.73 -20.47
CA LEU A 435 4.87 -2.00 -20.07
C LEU A 435 5.18 -1.99 -18.57
N MET A 436 4.81 -3.06 -17.90
CA MET A 436 5.12 -3.33 -16.51
C MET A 436 5.76 -4.72 -16.39
N TRP A 437 6.89 -4.82 -15.68
CA TRP A 437 7.52 -6.11 -15.36
C TRP A 437 7.45 -6.34 -13.86
N VAL A 438 6.99 -7.51 -13.45
CA VAL A 438 6.87 -7.91 -12.06
C VAL A 438 7.76 -9.12 -11.78
N SER A 439 8.55 -9.07 -10.72
CA SER A 439 9.39 -10.21 -10.31
C SER A 439 8.55 -11.32 -9.69
N THR A 440 8.93 -12.57 -9.97
CA THR A 440 8.32 -13.77 -9.39
C THR A 440 9.04 -14.22 -8.13
N SER A 441 8.46 -15.19 -7.42
CA SER A 441 9.03 -15.83 -6.23
C SER A 441 10.32 -16.63 -6.55
N PRO A 442 11.18 -16.92 -5.55
CA PRO A 442 11.03 -16.51 -4.15
C PRO A 442 11.36 -15.02 -3.97
N TRP A 443 10.66 -14.35 -3.05
CA TRP A 443 10.69 -12.90 -2.82
C TRP A 443 10.65 -12.13 -4.17
N GLN A 444 11.73 -11.42 -4.52
CA GLN A 444 11.89 -10.75 -5.81
C GLN A 444 12.93 -11.41 -6.75
N CYS A 445 13.42 -12.60 -6.42
CA CYS A 445 14.60 -13.18 -7.08
C CYS A 445 14.26 -14.02 -8.32
N GLY A 446 12.99 -14.34 -8.56
CA GLY A 446 12.53 -15.07 -9.73
C GLY A 446 12.52 -14.22 -11.01
N LYS A 447 12.08 -14.78 -12.13
CA LYS A 447 12.01 -14.08 -13.41
C LYS A 447 11.10 -12.86 -13.35
N TYR A 448 11.39 -11.82 -14.12
CA TYR A 448 10.46 -10.73 -14.36
C TYR A 448 9.48 -11.13 -15.48
N VAL A 449 8.19 -10.96 -15.19
CA VAL A 449 7.09 -11.20 -16.14
C VAL A 449 6.62 -9.86 -16.68
N ALA A 450 6.55 -9.75 -18.00
CA ALA A 450 6.12 -8.54 -18.68
C ALA A 450 4.60 -8.53 -18.88
N TYR A 451 3.99 -7.40 -18.58
CA TYR A 451 2.58 -7.10 -18.83
C TYR A 451 2.46 -5.89 -19.75
N ASP A 452 1.83 -6.08 -20.91
CA ASP A 452 1.47 -5.01 -21.83
C ASP A 452 0.03 -4.56 -21.53
N LEU A 453 -0.12 -3.41 -20.86
CA LEU A 453 -1.41 -2.92 -20.41
C LEU A 453 -2.33 -2.53 -21.59
N ASN A 454 -1.76 -2.10 -22.74
CA ASN A 454 -2.55 -1.84 -23.94
C ASN A 454 -3.25 -3.11 -24.44
N LEU A 455 -2.54 -4.25 -24.43
CA LEU A 455 -3.10 -5.52 -24.84
C LEU A 455 -4.10 -6.08 -23.82
N ILE A 456 -3.77 -5.98 -22.53
CA ILE A 456 -4.60 -6.51 -21.44
C ILE A 456 -5.94 -5.79 -21.41
N PHE A 457 -5.95 -4.46 -21.38
CA PHE A 457 -7.21 -3.70 -21.30
C PHE A 457 -8.04 -3.76 -22.60
N LYS A 458 -7.41 -3.99 -23.76
CA LYS A 458 -8.15 -4.23 -25.02
C LYS A 458 -8.82 -5.60 -25.03
N LYS A 459 -8.10 -6.66 -24.59
CA LYS A 459 -8.62 -8.03 -24.60
C LYS A 459 -9.69 -8.25 -23.53
N ALA A 460 -9.51 -7.66 -22.35
CA ALA A 460 -10.46 -7.80 -21.25
C ALA A 460 -11.82 -7.12 -21.51
N ILE A 461 -11.90 -6.20 -22.48
CA ILE A 461 -13.17 -5.61 -22.94
C ILE A 461 -13.88 -6.54 -23.95
N ALA A 462 -13.15 -7.49 -24.52
CA ALA A 462 -13.66 -8.40 -25.56
C ALA A 462 -14.05 -9.80 -25.02
N LEU A 463 -13.89 -10.05 -23.74
CA LEU A 463 -14.34 -11.24 -23.01
C LEU A 463 -15.64 -10.96 -22.25
#